data_f0d82562727db69f55e1f422fddb3cfa
#
_entry.id   f0d82562727db69f55e1f422fddb3cfa
#
_cell.length_a   1.000
_cell.length_b   1.000
_cell.length_c   1.000
_cell.angle_alpha   90.00
_cell.angle_beta   90.00
_cell.angle_gamma   90.00
#
_symmetry.space_group_name_H-M   'P 1'
#
loop_
_entity.id
_entity.type
_entity.pdbx_description
1 polymer ?
#
loop_
_entity_poly.entity_id
_entity_poly.type
_entity_poly.pdbx_seq_one_letter_code
_entity_poly.pdbx_strand_id
1 'polypeptide(L)'
;MEAIIEAVYDVISGPKGQERDWNRMRSLFVPGARLISARTGKDGVTSAHVMSVDDYIRLGDPLLKKDGFFEREAHRTEDRFGNIAQVFSTYESRHEKDGKPFQRGINSFQLLFDGKRWWVVTIYWQGERPELPIPKQYGG
;
A
#
# COMPACT_ATOMS: atom_id res chain seq x y z
N MET A 1 -3.35 -15.74 1.29
CA MET A 1 -2.51 -14.54 1.53
C MET A 1 -2.44 -13.59 0.33
N GLU A 2 -2.28 -14.11 -0.86
CA GLU A 2 -2.29 -13.28 -2.07
C GLU A 2 -3.57 -12.47 -2.22
N ALA A 3 -4.73 -13.08 -1.98
CA ALA A 3 -6.02 -12.43 -2.14
C ALA A 3 -6.19 -11.17 -1.30
N ILE A 4 -5.65 -11.12 -0.06
CA ILE A 4 -5.76 -9.93 0.78
C ILE A 4 -4.90 -8.79 0.24
N ILE A 5 -3.71 -9.08 -0.27
CA ILE A 5 -2.84 -8.06 -0.85
C ILE A 5 -3.46 -7.52 -2.14
N GLU A 6 -3.94 -8.40 -3.02
CA GLU A 6 -4.64 -8.00 -4.24
C GLU A 6 -5.87 -7.14 -3.93
N ALA A 7 -6.63 -7.49 -2.89
CA ALA A 7 -7.78 -6.71 -2.47
C ALA A 7 -7.41 -5.30 -2.03
N VAL A 8 -6.29 -5.13 -1.31
CA VAL A 8 -5.80 -3.81 -0.91
C VAL A 8 -5.49 -2.96 -2.14
N TYR A 9 -4.74 -3.50 -3.10
CA TYR A 9 -4.42 -2.76 -4.33
C TYR A 9 -5.67 -2.44 -5.14
N ASP A 10 -6.59 -3.38 -5.23
CA ASP A 10 -7.82 -3.21 -6.01
C ASP A 10 -8.73 -2.13 -5.42
N VAL A 11 -8.92 -2.14 -4.10
CA VAL A 11 -9.90 -1.26 -3.45
C VAL A 11 -9.52 0.23 -3.54
N ILE A 12 -8.22 0.55 -3.60
CA ILE A 12 -7.74 1.93 -3.73
C ILE A 12 -7.61 2.38 -5.18
N SER A 13 -7.69 1.45 -6.12
CA SER A 13 -7.51 1.72 -7.56
C SER A 13 -8.83 2.09 -8.22
N GLY A 14 -8.78 3.04 -9.14
CA GLY A 14 -9.95 3.43 -9.93
C GLY A 14 -9.68 4.68 -10.76
N PRO A 15 -10.55 4.94 -11.76
CA PRO A 15 -10.40 6.10 -12.61
C PRO A 15 -10.73 7.40 -11.87
N LYS A 16 -10.38 8.51 -12.50
CA LYS A 16 -10.68 9.85 -12.01
C LYS A 16 -12.18 9.99 -11.72
N GLY A 17 -12.50 10.56 -10.56
CA GLY A 17 -13.88 10.81 -10.13
C GLY A 17 -14.60 9.64 -9.51
N GLN A 18 -14.04 8.44 -9.59
CA GLN A 18 -14.68 7.26 -9.00
C GLN A 18 -14.53 7.24 -7.49
N GLU A 19 -15.65 7.08 -6.79
CA GLU A 19 -15.64 6.82 -5.37
C GLU A 19 -15.20 5.36 -5.11
N ARG A 20 -14.26 5.17 -4.17
CA ARG A 20 -13.80 3.83 -3.79
C ARG A 20 -14.75 3.22 -2.79
N ASP A 21 -14.76 1.89 -2.72
CA ASP A 21 -15.52 1.16 -1.71
C ASP A 21 -14.77 1.14 -0.37
N TRP A 22 -14.88 2.23 0.37
CA TRP A 22 -14.16 2.40 1.62
C TRP A 22 -14.62 1.42 2.71
N ASN A 23 -15.85 0.96 2.67
CA ASN A 23 -16.32 -0.08 3.61
C ASN A 23 -15.61 -1.40 3.33
N ARG A 24 -15.41 -1.74 2.06
CA ARG A 24 -14.60 -2.91 1.69
C ARG A 24 -13.17 -2.75 2.20
N MET A 25 -12.58 -1.59 2.04
CA MET A 25 -11.23 -1.32 2.55
C MET A 25 -11.16 -1.55 4.05
N ARG A 26 -12.08 -0.96 4.83
CA ARG A 26 -12.11 -1.15 6.29
C ARG A 26 -12.17 -2.62 6.68
N SER A 27 -12.89 -3.44 5.91
CA SER A 27 -13.04 -4.87 6.19
C SER A 27 -11.76 -5.68 6.04
N LEU A 28 -10.73 -5.12 5.39
CA LEU A 28 -9.46 -5.80 5.17
C LEU A 28 -8.50 -5.68 6.35
N PHE A 29 -8.74 -4.75 7.27
CA PHE A 29 -7.83 -4.38 8.35
C PHE A 29 -8.35 -4.80 9.72
N VAL A 30 -7.42 -5.20 10.59
CA VAL A 30 -7.77 -5.41 12.01
C VAL A 30 -8.10 -4.06 12.67
N PRO A 31 -8.90 -4.06 13.75
CA PRO A 31 -9.07 -2.85 14.56
C PRO A 31 -7.72 -2.33 15.03
N GLY A 32 -7.49 -1.02 14.90
CA GLY A 32 -6.21 -0.41 15.29
C GLY A 32 -5.09 -0.55 14.28
N ALA A 33 -5.36 -1.10 13.10
CA ALA A 33 -4.38 -1.18 12.03
C ALA A 33 -3.84 0.20 11.64
N ARG A 34 -2.61 0.21 11.15
CA ARG A 34 -1.92 1.45 10.79
C ARG A 34 -1.43 1.43 9.35
N LEU A 35 -1.53 2.58 8.71
CA LEU A 35 -0.94 2.86 7.41
C LEU A 35 0.12 3.93 7.64
N ILE A 36 1.38 3.61 7.31
CA ILE A 36 2.52 4.45 7.67
C ILE A 36 3.33 4.77 6.43
N SER A 37 3.51 6.07 6.16
CA SER A 37 4.35 6.54 5.07
C SER A 37 5.69 7.01 5.62
N ALA A 38 6.79 6.44 5.14
CA ALA A 38 8.13 6.95 5.42
C ALA A 38 8.42 8.08 4.43
N ARG A 39 8.62 9.28 4.95
CA ARG A 39 8.82 10.49 4.16
C ARG A 39 10.14 11.17 4.51
N THR A 40 10.91 11.52 3.47
CA THR A 40 12.17 12.24 3.62
C THR A 40 11.96 13.71 3.28
N GLY A 41 12.24 14.58 4.23
CA GLY A 41 12.16 16.01 4.03
C GLY A 41 13.36 16.58 3.27
N LYS A 42 13.30 17.88 2.95
CA LYS A 42 14.37 18.59 2.25
C LYS A 42 15.67 18.61 3.05
N ASP A 43 15.59 18.50 4.37
CA ASP A 43 16.74 18.44 5.28
C ASP A 43 17.39 17.05 5.32
N GLY A 44 16.86 16.07 4.57
CA GLY A 44 17.36 14.71 4.55
C GLY A 44 16.88 13.85 5.72
N VAL A 45 16.05 14.39 6.61
CA VAL A 45 15.49 13.63 7.74
C VAL A 45 14.27 12.84 7.27
N THR A 46 14.24 11.55 7.57
CA THR A 46 13.13 10.66 7.26
C THR A 46 12.29 10.48 8.52
N SER A 47 10.98 10.62 8.38
CA SER A 47 10.02 10.46 9.45
C SER A 47 8.88 9.53 9.04
N ALA A 48 8.20 8.95 10.03
CA ALA A 48 7.03 8.11 9.82
C ALA A 48 5.77 8.95 9.99
N HIS A 49 4.94 8.97 8.96
CA HIS A 49 3.61 9.58 9.02
C HIS A 49 2.59 8.48 9.27
N VAL A 50 2.13 8.37 10.52
CA VAL A 50 1.27 7.27 10.97
C VAL A 50 -0.20 7.66 10.86
N MET A 51 -0.98 6.82 10.19
CA MET A 51 -2.40 7.03 9.97
C MET A 51 -3.20 5.82 10.42
N SER A 52 -4.41 6.04 10.94
CA SER A 52 -5.42 4.99 11.02
C SER A 52 -5.99 4.73 9.63
N VAL A 53 -6.78 3.67 9.47
CA VAL A 53 -7.48 3.41 8.21
C VAL A 53 -8.40 4.58 7.86
N ASP A 54 -9.14 5.12 8.83
CA ASP A 54 -10.03 6.26 8.59
C ASP A 54 -9.28 7.54 8.27
N ASP A 55 -8.12 7.79 8.87
CA ASP A 55 -7.25 8.91 8.50
C ASP A 55 -6.81 8.80 7.04
N TYR A 56 -6.38 7.60 6.62
CA TYR A 56 -5.97 7.36 5.25
C TYR A 56 -7.12 7.65 4.28
N ILE A 57 -8.32 7.18 4.59
CA ILE A 57 -9.50 7.41 3.74
C ILE A 57 -9.80 8.89 3.64
N ARG A 58 -9.82 9.61 4.77
CA ARG A 58 -10.11 11.04 4.80
C ARG A 58 -9.10 11.86 4.01
N LEU A 59 -7.82 11.52 4.12
CA LEU A 59 -6.76 12.24 3.41
C LEU A 59 -6.62 11.81 1.96
N GLY A 60 -6.81 10.52 1.68
CA GLY A 60 -6.59 9.93 0.36
C GLY A 60 -7.77 10.09 -0.59
N ASP A 61 -9.01 10.07 -0.10
CA ASP A 61 -10.19 10.10 -0.94
C ASP A 61 -10.20 11.25 -1.96
N PRO A 62 -10.01 12.52 -1.56
CA PRO A 62 -9.99 13.61 -2.54
C PRO A 62 -8.84 13.52 -3.53
N LEU A 63 -7.69 13.02 -3.12
CA LEU A 63 -6.52 12.88 -4.00
C LEU A 63 -6.74 11.79 -5.05
N LEU A 64 -7.29 10.65 -4.65
CA LEU A 64 -7.55 9.52 -5.55
C LEU A 64 -8.63 9.85 -6.57
N LYS A 65 -9.63 10.63 -6.18
CA LYS A 65 -10.69 11.08 -7.08
C LYS A 65 -10.21 12.11 -8.09
N LYS A 66 -9.25 12.96 -7.70
CA LYS A 66 -8.78 14.06 -8.52
C LYS A 66 -8.12 13.60 -9.81
N ASP A 67 -7.22 12.61 -9.74
CA ASP A 67 -6.34 12.26 -10.85
C ASP A 67 -6.42 10.80 -11.30
N GLY A 68 -7.31 10.01 -10.82
CA GLY A 68 -7.27 8.58 -11.08
C GLY A 68 -6.01 7.94 -10.47
N PHE A 69 -6.14 6.74 -9.97
CA PHE A 69 -5.05 6.07 -9.30
C PHE A 69 -5.19 4.57 -9.49
N PHE A 70 -4.15 3.94 -10.07
CA PHE A 70 -4.10 2.51 -10.28
C PHE A 70 -2.79 2.00 -9.72
N GLU A 71 -2.86 1.23 -8.66
CA GLU A 71 -1.68 0.64 -8.03
C GLU A 71 -1.74 -0.87 -8.14
N ARG A 72 -0.63 -1.47 -8.51
CA ARG A 72 -0.52 -2.92 -8.62
C ARG A 72 0.84 -3.40 -8.11
N GLU A 73 0.87 -4.66 -7.74
CA GLU A 73 2.09 -5.34 -7.33
C GLU A 73 2.92 -5.73 -8.53
N ALA A 74 4.20 -5.39 -8.49
CA ALA A 74 5.17 -5.77 -9.52
C ALA A 74 6.06 -6.92 -9.06
N HIS A 75 6.27 -7.07 -7.75
CA HIS A 75 7.15 -8.10 -7.20
C HIS A 75 6.78 -8.35 -5.74
N ARG A 76 7.05 -9.55 -5.24
CA ARG A 76 6.73 -9.91 -3.85
C ARG A 76 7.79 -10.82 -3.27
N THR A 77 8.17 -10.54 -2.01
CA THR A 77 8.87 -11.49 -1.15
C THR A 77 8.08 -11.63 0.14
N GLU A 78 8.03 -12.81 0.72
CA GLU A 78 7.23 -13.04 1.92
C GLU A 78 7.90 -14.02 2.86
N ASP A 79 7.68 -13.80 4.17
CA ASP A 79 8.08 -14.70 5.26
C ASP A 79 6.87 -14.96 6.13
N ARG A 80 6.74 -16.18 6.60
CA ARG A 80 5.60 -16.59 7.40
C ARG A 80 6.03 -17.48 8.57
N PHE A 81 5.44 -17.22 9.73
CA PHE A 81 5.54 -18.12 10.88
C PHE A 81 4.18 -18.23 11.54
N GLY A 82 3.58 -19.44 11.52
CA GLY A 82 2.26 -19.65 12.11
C GLY A 82 1.20 -18.69 11.53
N ASN A 83 0.64 -17.86 12.41
CA ASN A 83 -0.44 -16.93 12.06
C ASN A 83 0.05 -15.54 11.66
N ILE A 84 1.35 -15.31 11.63
CA ILE A 84 1.90 -14.03 11.22
C ILE A 84 2.66 -14.16 9.91
N ALA A 85 2.58 -13.10 9.09
CA ALA A 85 3.36 -12.99 7.87
C ALA A 85 3.80 -11.55 7.66
N GLN A 86 4.96 -11.39 7.00
CA GLN A 86 5.41 -10.11 6.50
C GLN A 86 5.67 -10.23 5.01
N VAL A 87 5.32 -9.21 4.27
CA VAL A 87 5.42 -9.20 2.81
C VAL A 87 6.03 -7.88 2.37
N PHE A 88 7.13 -7.95 1.60
CA PHE A 88 7.64 -6.81 0.84
C PHE A 88 7.02 -6.88 -0.54
N SER A 89 6.12 -5.94 -0.81
CA SER A 89 5.37 -5.87 -2.04
C SER A 89 5.79 -4.61 -2.81
N THR A 90 6.49 -4.80 -3.90
CA THR A 90 6.89 -3.68 -4.76
C THR A 90 5.68 -3.24 -5.56
N TYR A 91 5.34 -1.96 -5.45
CA TYR A 91 4.17 -1.40 -6.11
C TYR A 91 4.55 -0.44 -7.23
N GLU A 92 3.65 -0.32 -8.18
CA GLU A 92 3.70 0.69 -9.23
C GLU A 92 2.38 1.42 -9.27
N SER A 93 2.41 2.74 -9.22
CA SER A 93 1.23 3.60 -9.23
C SER A 93 1.14 4.36 -10.55
N ARG A 94 -0.07 4.39 -11.13
CA ARG A 94 -0.37 5.04 -12.40
C ARG A 94 -1.60 5.90 -12.25
N HIS A 95 -1.72 6.94 -13.07
CA HIS A 95 -2.94 7.75 -13.15
C HIS A 95 -3.96 7.13 -14.10
N GLU A 96 -3.49 6.35 -15.07
CA GLU A 96 -4.32 5.61 -16.02
C GLU A 96 -3.92 4.14 -15.99
N LYS A 97 -4.90 3.25 -16.16
CA LYS A 97 -4.71 1.80 -16.03
C LYS A 97 -3.54 1.27 -16.86
N ASP A 98 -3.39 1.73 -18.08
CA ASP A 98 -2.36 1.28 -19.01
C ASP A 98 -1.25 2.33 -19.21
N GLY A 99 -1.23 3.38 -18.37
CA GLY A 99 -0.23 4.43 -18.42
C GLY A 99 1.11 4.00 -17.83
N LYS A 100 2.08 4.90 -17.93
CA LYS A 100 3.38 4.71 -17.28
C LYS A 100 3.26 4.96 -15.78
N PRO A 101 4.03 4.22 -14.95
CA PRO A 101 4.07 4.51 -13.52
C PRO A 101 4.61 5.92 -13.26
N PHE A 102 3.94 6.68 -12.41
CA PHE A 102 4.47 7.95 -11.92
C PHE A 102 5.19 7.78 -10.59
N GLN A 103 4.98 6.65 -9.91
CA GLN A 103 5.56 6.34 -8.61
C GLN A 103 5.76 4.84 -8.50
N ARG A 104 6.89 4.44 -7.93
CA ARG A 104 7.18 3.06 -7.52
C ARG A 104 7.68 3.09 -6.10
N GLY A 105 7.53 2.00 -5.39
CA GLY A 105 8.02 1.88 -4.03
C GLY A 105 7.80 0.47 -3.49
N ILE A 106 8.00 0.34 -2.19
CA ILE A 106 7.78 -0.93 -1.50
C ILE A 106 6.78 -0.71 -0.37
N ASN A 107 5.75 -1.56 -0.35
CA ASN A 107 4.83 -1.70 0.77
C ASN A 107 5.30 -2.87 1.63
N SER A 108 5.61 -2.59 2.89
CA SER A 108 5.87 -3.62 3.88
C SER A 108 4.55 -3.95 4.59
N PHE A 109 3.99 -5.11 4.29
CA PHE A 109 2.76 -5.57 4.92
C PHE A 109 3.07 -6.44 6.12
N GLN A 110 2.33 -6.25 7.19
CA GLN A 110 2.24 -7.22 8.27
C GLN A 110 0.83 -7.78 8.29
N LEU A 111 0.70 -9.10 8.26
CA LEU A 111 -0.57 -9.79 8.10
C LEU A 111 -0.81 -10.76 9.26
N LEU A 112 -2.08 -10.94 9.60
CA LEU A 112 -2.54 -11.91 10.59
C LEU A 112 -3.53 -12.88 9.95
N PHE A 113 -3.31 -14.18 10.17
CA PHE A 113 -4.29 -15.22 9.86
C PHE A 113 -5.03 -15.59 11.14
N ASP A 114 -6.33 -15.31 11.20
CA ASP A 114 -7.15 -15.53 12.41
C ASP A 114 -7.69 -16.95 12.54
N GLY A 115 -7.31 -17.84 11.64
CA GLY A 115 -7.85 -19.21 11.54
C GLY A 115 -8.88 -19.36 10.45
N LYS A 116 -9.38 -18.27 9.90
CA LYS A 116 -10.38 -18.27 8.82
C LYS A 116 -9.91 -17.47 7.62
N ARG A 117 -9.29 -16.31 7.83
CA ARG A 117 -8.79 -15.47 6.75
C ARG A 117 -7.60 -14.64 7.20
N TRP A 118 -6.94 -14.02 6.23
CA TRP A 118 -5.88 -13.04 6.45
C TRP A 118 -6.46 -11.64 6.65
N TRP A 119 -5.80 -10.88 7.53
CA TRP A 119 -6.12 -9.49 7.85
C TRP A 119 -4.85 -8.66 7.74
N VAL A 120 -4.99 -7.41 7.33
CA VAL A 120 -3.87 -6.47 7.36
C VAL A 120 -3.75 -5.85 8.75
N VAL A 121 -2.55 -5.94 9.33
CA VAL A 121 -2.21 -5.32 10.62
C VAL A 121 -1.55 -3.97 10.39
N THR A 122 -0.62 -3.91 9.45
CA THR A 122 0.14 -2.69 9.13
C THR A 122 0.51 -2.71 7.66
N ILE A 123 0.45 -1.52 7.04
CA ILE A 123 1.11 -1.27 5.76
C ILE A 123 2.07 -0.11 6.00
N TYR A 124 3.35 -0.34 5.71
CA TYR A 124 4.42 0.63 5.91
C TYR A 124 5.17 0.76 4.60
N TRP A 125 5.19 1.97 4.01
CA TRP A 125 5.74 2.11 2.67
C TRP A 125 6.69 3.28 2.52
N GLN A 126 7.55 3.15 1.51
CA GLN A 126 8.44 4.22 1.08
C GLN A 126 8.55 4.19 -0.44
N GLY A 127 8.46 5.38 -1.04
CA GLY A 127 8.60 5.55 -2.48
C GLY A 127 10.05 5.55 -2.93
N GLU A 128 10.27 5.06 -4.14
CA GLU A 128 11.55 5.15 -4.84
C GLU A 128 11.89 6.61 -5.19
N ARG A 129 13.17 6.95 -5.14
CA ARG A 129 13.68 8.22 -5.61
C ARG A 129 15.07 8.01 -6.20
N PRO A 130 15.66 8.99 -6.94
CA PRO A 130 16.97 8.80 -7.58
C PRO A 130 18.06 8.26 -6.67
N GLU A 131 18.14 8.73 -5.42
CA GLU A 131 19.13 8.28 -4.44
C GLU A 131 18.74 6.98 -3.73
N LEU A 132 17.53 6.48 -3.98
CA LEU A 132 17.01 5.27 -3.36
C LEU A 132 16.26 4.43 -4.41
N PRO A 133 17.00 3.82 -5.36
CA PRO A 133 16.35 2.94 -6.35
C PRO A 133 15.95 1.61 -5.69
N ILE A 134 14.89 1.01 -6.20
CA ILE A 134 14.46 -0.31 -5.73
C ILE A 134 15.54 -1.33 -6.11
N PRO A 135 16.04 -2.13 -5.14
CA PRO A 135 17.03 -3.17 -5.44
C PRO A 135 16.49 -4.24 -6.39
N LYS A 136 17.40 -4.86 -7.14
CA LYS A 136 17.03 -5.93 -8.10
C LYS A 136 16.31 -7.09 -7.42
N GLN A 137 16.71 -7.44 -6.20
CA GLN A 137 16.06 -8.52 -5.45
C GLN A 137 14.58 -8.26 -5.15
N TYR A 138 14.14 -7.00 -5.25
CA TYR A 138 12.74 -6.59 -5.08
C TYR A 138 12.11 -6.12 -6.38
N GLY A 139 12.66 -6.51 -7.52
CA GLY A 139 12.10 -6.18 -8.83
C GLY A 139 12.51 -4.83 -9.40
N GLY A 140 13.57 -4.28 -8.88
CA GLY A 140 14.16 -3.04 -9.41
C GLY A 140 14.92 -3.23 -10.72
#